data_4db9ee122c3cb5ec672d8bca9859ce62
#
_entry.id   4db9ee122c3cb5ec672d8bca9859ce62
#
_cell.length_a   1.000
_cell.length_b   1.000
_cell.length_c   1.000
_cell.angle_alpha   90.00
_cell.angle_beta   90.00
_cell.angle_gamma   90.00
#
_symmetry.space_group_name_H-M   'P 1'
#
loop_
_entity.id
_entity.type
_entity.pdbx_description
1 polymer ?
#
loop_
_entity_poly.entity_id
_entity_poly.type
_entity_poly.pdbx_seq_one_letter_code
_entity_poly.pdbx_strand_id
1 'polypeptide(L)'
;MSAWIKMIPESEATGPLREMYDQARTPHGTVDNVMKVHSLRPHTMQGHVALYRSVLHHPDITLPVWFLEVVASYTSIKNNCDYSLTHHFHNARQLIADNERADRIYAALANSCP
;
A
#
# COMPACT_ATOMS: atom_id res chain seq x y z
N MET A 1 8.24 8.66 11.28
CA MET A 1 7.23 9.71 11.53
C MET A 1 5.86 9.14 11.23
N SER A 2 4.97 9.32 12.15
CA SER A 2 3.56 9.04 11.91
C SER A 2 2.92 10.18 11.08
N ALA A 3 1.64 10.12 10.82
CA ALA A 3 0.91 11.18 10.12
C ALA A 3 0.78 12.46 10.98
N TRP A 4 0.41 13.56 10.34
CA TRP A 4 0.07 14.82 11.03
C TRP A 4 -1.28 14.74 11.74
N ILE A 5 -2.13 13.80 11.34
CA ILE A 5 -3.39 13.49 11.98
C ILE A 5 -3.16 12.48 13.11
N LYS A 6 -3.95 12.59 14.20
CA LYS A 6 -3.93 11.59 15.27
C LYS A 6 -4.29 10.21 14.73
N MET A 7 -3.50 9.21 15.08
CA MET A 7 -3.79 7.81 14.81
C MET A 7 -4.08 7.10 16.13
N ILE A 8 -5.20 6.40 16.23
CA ILE A 8 -5.55 5.59 17.39
C ILE A 8 -4.79 4.27 17.27
N PRO A 9 -3.99 3.89 18.28
CA PRO A 9 -3.25 2.63 18.23
C PRO A 9 -4.20 1.42 18.34
N GLU A 10 -3.73 0.26 17.85
CA GLU A 10 -4.53 -0.97 17.86
C GLU A 10 -5.00 -1.36 19.26
N SER A 11 -4.17 -1.11 20.28
CA SER A 11 -4.48 -1.40 21.67
C SER A 11 -5.65 -0.58 22.24
N GLU A 12 -5.93 0.59 21.66
CA GLU A 12 -7.00 1.50 22.08
C GLU A 12 -8.23 1.41 21.17
N ALA A 13 -8.16 0.63 20.10
CA ALA A 13 -9.27 0.50 19.16
C ALA A 13 -10.42 -0.29 19.76
N THR A 14 -11.64 0.26 19.64
CA THR A 14 -12.89 -0.35 20.09
C THR A 14 -13.98 -0.21 19.04
N GLY A 15 -15.06 -1.01 19.15
CA GLY A 15 -16.22 -0.92 18.27
C GLY A 15 -15.87 -0.96 16.76
N PRO A 16 -16.47 -0.10 15.95
CA PRO A 16 -16.25 -0.10 14.48
C PRO A 16 -14.79 0.05 14.08
N LEU A 17 -13.98 0.79 14.84
CA LEU A 17 -12.55 0.92 14.55
C LEU A 17 -11.82 -0.42 14.73
N ARG A 18 -12.14 -1.15 15.80
CA ARG A 18 -11.56 -2.47 16.04
C ARG A 18 -11.88 -3.43 14.89
N GLU A 19 -13.14 -3.46 14.49
CA GLU A 19 -13.58 -4.29 13.35
C GLU A 19 -12.85 -3.94 12.06
N MET A 20 -12.68 -2.65 11.77
CA MET A 20 -11.96 -2.19 10.59
C MET A 20 -10.47 -2.56 10.63
N TYR A 21 -9.82 -2.42 11.78
CA TYR A 21 -8.43 -2.86 11.93
C TYR A 21 -8.27 -4.36 11.71
N ASP A 22 -9.19 -5.16 12.26
CA ASP A 22 -9.14 -6.61 12.08
C ASP A 22 -9.31 -7.02 10.60
N GLN A 23 -10.14 -6.31 9.84
CA GLN A 23 -10.32 -6.52 8.40
C GLN A 23 -9.11 -6.03 7.56
N ALA A 24 -8.42 -4.98 8.01
CA ALA A 24 -7.27 -4.38 7.32
C ALA A 24 -5.92 -5.02 7.72
N ARG A 25 -5.94 -6.02 8.57
CA ARG A 25 -4.73 -6.66 9.10
C ARG A 25 -3.97 -7.39 8.00
N THR A 26 -2.66 -7.18 7.97
CA THR A 26 -1.76 -7.88 7.04
C THR A 26 -1.65 -9.36 7.40
N PRO A 27 -1.13 -10.23 6.51
CA PRO A 27 -0.81 -11.62 6.84
C PRO A 27 0.16 -11.78 8.03
N HIS A 28 0.96 -10.75 8.33
CA HIS A 28 1.88 -10.73 9.47
C HIS A 28 1.20 -10.29 10.78
N GLY A 29 -0.10 -10.01 10.77
CA GLY A 29 -0.87 -9.64 11.95
C GLY A 29 -0.79 -8.16 12.34
N THR A 30 -0.23 -7.30 11.49
CA THR A 30 -0.09 -5.87 11.74
C THR A 30 -1.08 -5.06 10.89
N VAL A 31 -1.39 -3.85 11.33
CA VAL A 31 -2.16 -2.87 10.55
C VAL A 31 -1.20 -1.78 10.06
N ASP A 32 -1.13 -1.58 8.76
CA ASP A 32 -0.26 -0.58 8.15
C ASP A 32 -0.66 0.85 8.54
N ASN A 33 0.31 1.75 8.63
CA ASN A 33 0.07 3.13 8.99
C ASN A 33 -0.87 3.85 8.01
N VAL A 34 -0.85 3.50 6.73
CA VAL A 34 -1.78 4.03 5.73
C VAL A 34 -3.24 3.68 6.06
N MET A 35 -3.49 2.60 6.78
CA MET A 35 -4.82 2.27 7.31
C MET A 35 -5.09 3.02 8.62
N LYS A 36 -4.11 3.10 9.51
CA LYS A 36 -4.27 3.79 10.81
C LYS A 36 -4.59 5.28 10.70
N VAL A 37 -4.20 5.93 9.61
CA VAL A 37 -4.57 7.36 9.38
C VAL A 37 -6.08 7.57 9.26
N HIS A 38 -6.84 6.51 8.97
CA HIS A 38 -8.31 6.54 8.93
C HIS A 38 -8.98 6.37 10.30
N SER A 39 -8.21 6.19 11.37
CA SER A 39 -8.73 5.71 12.67
C SER A 39 -9.78 6.62 13.29
N LEU A 40 -9.74 7.94 13.04
CA LEU A 40 -10.75 8.87 13.53
C LEU A 40 -12.09 8.78 12.77
N ARG A 41 -12.08 8.13 11.60
CA ARG A 41 -13.26 7.94 10.73
C ARG A 41 -13.21 6.55 10.08
N PRO A 42 -13.53 5.49 10.81
CA PRO A 42 -13.33 4.10 10.36
C PRO A 42 -14.01 3.77 9.01
N HIS A 43 -15.13 4.41 8.69
CA HIS A 43 -15.82 4.21 7.42
C HIS A 43 -14.97 4.63 6.21
N THR A 44 -14.05 5.57 6.37
CA THR A 44 -13.13 5.96 5.27
C THR A 44 -12.09 4.88 5.01
N MET A 45 -11.69 4.13 6.03
CA MET A 45 -10.83 2.96 5.87
C MET A 45 -11.50 1.89 4.99
N GLN A 46 -12.78 1.64 5.20
CA GLN A 46 -13.56 0.71 4.39
C GLN A 46 -13.54 1.10 2.91
N GLY A 47 -13.75 2.39 2.61
CA GLY A 47 -13.68 2.91 1.24
C GLY A 47 -12.29 2.74 0.62
N HIS A 48 -11.22 3.03 1.38
CA HIS A 48 -9.84 2.85 0.95
C HIS A 48 -9.56 1.38 0.60
N VAL A 49 -9.89 0.46 1.49
CA VAL A 49 -9.67 -0.98 1.27
C VAL A 49 -10.46 -1.49 0.06
N ALA A 50 -11.71 -1.05 -0.12
CA ALA A 50 -12.52 -1.42 -1.27
C ALA A 50 -11.90 -0.95 -2.59
N LEU A 51 -11.45 0.30 -2.66
CA LEU A 51 -10.77 0.86 -3.83
C LEU A 51 -9.45 0.11 -4.11
N TYR A 52 -8.63 -0.09 -3.09
CA TYR A 52 -7.36 -0.80 -3.20
C TYR A 52 -7.55 -2.22 -3.76
N ARG A 53 -8.50 -2.97 -3.23
CA ARG A 53 -8.79 -4.33 -3.71
C ARG A 53 -9.33 -4.34 -5.13
N SER A 54 -10.15 -3.36 -5.50
CA SER A 54 -10.68 -3.24 -6.86
C SER A 54 -9.58 -2.95 -7.88
N VAL A 55 -8.58 -2.18 -7.51
CA VAL A 55 -7.50 -1.79 -8.43
C VAL A 55 -6.41 -2.86 -8.54
N LEU A 56 -6.05 -3.53 -7.44
CA LEU A 56 -4.89 -4.43 -7.40
C LEU A 56 -5.24 -5.92 -7.30
N HIS A 57 -6.42 -6.26 -6.80
CA HIS A 57 -6.75 -7.65 -6.44
C HIS A 57 -8.10 -8.15 -6.97
N HIS A 58 -8.74 -7.40 -7.88
CA HIS A 58 -10.01 -7.84 -8.45
C HIS A 58 -9.78 -9.01 -9.44
N PRO A 59 -10.63 -10.06 -9.45
CA PRO A 59 -10.44 -11.22 -10.32
C PRO A 59 -10.52 -10.90 -11.82
N ASP A 60 -11.17 -9.81 -12.21
CA ASP A 60 -11.28 -9.39 -13.62
C ASP A 60 -10.06 -8.59 -14.11
N ILE A 61 -9.05 -8.36 -13.29
CA ILE A 61 -7.83 -7.68 -13.71
C ILE A 61 -7.04 -8.60 -14.64
N THR A 62 -6.73 -8.10 -15.84
CA THR A 62 -5.99 -8.83 -16.87
C THR A 62 -4.48 -8.54 -16.88
N LEU A 63 -4.06 -7.43 -16.25
CA LEU A 63 -2.66 -7.09 -16.12
C LEU A 63 -2.00 -7.86 -14.98
N PRO A 64 -0.74 -8.27 -15.13
CA PRO A 64 -0.05 -8.98 -14.05
C PRO A 64 0.16 -8.05 -12.84
N VAL A 65 0.00 -8.59 -11.64
CA VAL A 65 0.06 -7.80 -10.39
C VAL A 65 1.42 -7.14 -10.20
N TRP A 66 2.52 -7.80 -10.59
CA TRP A 66 3.85 -7.16 -10.52
C TRP A 66 3.92 -5.86 -11.31
N PHE A 67 3.25 -5.80 -12.46
CA PHE A 67 3.21 -4.60 -13.29
C PHE A 67 2.39 -3.47 -12.61
N LEU A 68 1.27 -3.83 -11.98
CA LEU A 68 0.46 -2.87 -11.22
C LEU A 68 1.24 -2.29 -10.04
N GLU A 69 2.04 -3.11 -9.37
CA GLU A 69 2.93 -2.64 -8.29
C GLU A 69 4.06 -1.73 -8.82
N VAL A 70 4.54 -1.99 -10.04
CA VAL A 70 5.50 -1.09 -10.72
C VAL A 70 4.85 0.25 -11.03
N VAL A 71 3.62 0.28 -11.52
CA VAL A 71 2.86 1.52 -11.77
C VAL A 71 2.66 2.30 -10.47
N ALA A 72 2.29 1.63 -9.38
CA ALA A 72 2.16 2.24 -8.07
C ALA A 72 3.48 2.82 -7.56
N SER A 73 4.59 2.11 -7.80
CA SER A 73 5.95 2.59 -7.47
C SER A 73 6.32 3.85 -8.24
N TYR A 74 6.04 3.89 -9.54
CA TYR A 74 6.26 5.07 -10.37
C TYR A 74 5.44 6.28 -9.87
N THR A 75 4.17 6.07 -9.57
CA THR A 75 3.30 7.11 -8.98
C THR A 75 3.88 7.63 -7.66
N SER A 76 4.41 6.73 -6.84
CA SER A 76 5.03 7.09 -5.56
C SER A 76 6.28 7.95 -5.75
N ILE A 77 7.11 7.63 -6.75
CA ILE A 77 8.28 8.46 -7.11
C ILE A 77 7.84 9.86 -7.52
N LYS A 78 6.84 9.95 -8.40
CA LYS A 78 6.30 11.25 -8.85
C LYS A 78 5.73 12.10 -7.71
N ASN A 79 5.17 11.46 -6.70
CA ASN A 79 4.61 12.13 -5.52
C ASN A 79 5.66 12.38 -4.42
N ASN A 80 6.93 12.01 -4.61
CA ASN A 80 7.98 12.06 -3.59
C ASN A 80 7.54 11.37 -2.29
N CYS A 81 6.87 10.24 -2.39
CA CYS A 81 6.34 9.48 -1.25
C CYS A 81 7.15 8.22 -0.99
N ASP A 82 8.20 8.33 -0.19
CA ASP A 82 9.09 7.20 0.13
C ASP A 82 8.36 6.05 0.83
N TYR A 83 7.39 6.35 1.68
CA TYR A 83 6.58 5.34 2.36
C TYR A 83 5.86 4.44 1.34
N SER A 84 5.14 5.04 0.40
CA SER A 84 4.40 4.32 -0.63
C SER A 84 5.34 3.57 -1.59
N LEU A 85 6.43 4.23 -2.01
CA LEU A 85 7.45 3.61 -2.87
C LEU A 85 8.05 2.36 -2.24
N THR A 86 8.44 2.42 -0.98
CA THR A 86 9.03 1.29 -0.26
C THR A 86 8.08 0.10 -0.22
N HIS A 87 6.81 0.32 0.11
CA HIS A 87 5.81 -0.75 0.16
C HIS A 87 5.54 -1.36 -1.21
N HIS A 88 5.21 -0.54 -2.21
CA HIS A 88 4.86 -1.04 -3.53
C HIS A 88 6.04 -1.68 -4.25
N PHE A 89 7.25 -1.10 -4.16
CA PHE A 89 8.40 -1.69 -4.83
C PHE A 89 8.89 -2.97 -4.14
N HIS A 90 8.73 -3.09 -2.82
CA HIS A 90 8.95 -4.36 -2.13
C HIS A 90 8.03 -5.46 -2.68
N ASN A 91 6.74 -5.18 -2.83
CA ASN A 91 5.78 -6.11 -3.41
C ASN A 91 6.12 -6.47 -4.86
N ALA A 92 6.46 -5.45 -5.67
CA ALA A 92 6.88 -5.66 -7.06
C ALA A 92 8.08 -6.60 -7.14
N ARG A 93 9.10 -6.39 -6.31
CA ARG A 93 10.30 -7.23 -6.25
C ARG A 93 9.98 -8.68 -5.92
N GLN A 94 9.12 -8.92 -4.93
CA GLN A 94 8.69 -10.27 -4.56
C GLN A 94 7.95 -10.98 -5.72
N LEU A 95 7.08 -10.25 -6.42
CA LEU A 95 6.30 -10.79 -7.53
C LEU A 95 7.12 -11.02 -8.80
N ILE A 96 8.11 -10.17 -9.07
CA ILE A 96 9.05 -10.32 -10.20
C ILE A 96 9.95 -11.56 -9.98
N ALA A 97 10.32 -11.85 -8.73
CA ALA A 97 11.14 -12.98 -8.31
C ALA A 97 12.50 -13.10 -9.05
N ASP A 98 13.02 -11.96 -9.52
CA ASP A 98 14.31 -11.81 -10.20
C ASP A 98 14.91 -10.46 -9.75
N ASN A 99 15.92 -10.52 -8.89
CA ASN A 99 16.50 -9.32 -8.29
C ASN A 99 17.19 -8.41 -9.31
N GLU A 100 17.91 -8.98 -10.30
CA GLU A 100 18.57 -8.19 -11.33
C GLU A 100 17.55 -7.46 -12.21
N ARG A 101 16.47 -8.12 -12.57
CA ARG A 101 15.38 -7.54 -13.33
C ARG A 101 14.69 -6.43 -12.53
N ALA A 102 14.42 -6.67 -11.24
CA ALA A 102 13.83 -5.67 -10.35
C ALA A 102 14.72 -4.43 -10.21
N ASP A 103 16.04 -4.62 -10.06
CA ASP A 103 17.00 -3.52 -9.97
C ASP A 103 17.04 -2.68 -11.25
N ARG A 104 17.00 -3.31 -12.42
CA ARG A 104 16.90 -2.61 -13.70
C ARG A 104 15.62 -1.81 -13.84
N ILE A 105 14.49 -2.38 -13.42
CA ILE A 105 13.19 -1.68 -13.41
C ILE A 105 13.26 -0.47 -12.49
N TYR A 106 13.76 -0.65 -11.26
CA TYR A 106 13.88 0.46 -10.31
C TYR A 106 14.73 1.61 -10.87
N ALA A 107 15.90 1.28 -11.42
CA ALA A 107 16.79 2.26 -12.01
C ALA A 107 16.11 3.01 -13.18
N ALA A 108 15.36 2.31 -14.03
CA ALA A 108 14.62 2.92 -15.12
C ALA A 108 13.53 3.87 -14.59
N LEU A 109 12.78 3.49 -13.56
CA LEU A 109 11.75 4.34 -12.95
C LEU A 109 12.36 5.60 -12.34
N ALA A 110 13.47 5.47 -11.62
CA ALA A 110 14.15 6.57 -10.95
C ALA A 110 14.73 7.59 -11.94
N ASN A 111 15.17 7.13 -13.13
CA ASN A 111 15.82 7.95 -14.14
C ASN A 111 14.88 8.45 -15.25
N SER A 112 13.68 7.91 -15.38
CA SER A 112 12.72 8.25 -16.44
C SER A 112 11.82 9.43 -16.11
N CYS A 113 12.05 10.10 -14.98
CA CYS A 113 11.30 11.28 -14.59
C CYS A 113 11.92 12.53 -15.21
N PRO A 114 11.28 13.17 -16.20
CA PRO A 114 11.66 14.51 -16.61
C PRO A 114 11.38 15.50 -15.49
#